data_150630f84e65a8bc5d5234fd48913bbb
#
_entry.id   150630f84e65a8bc5d5234fd48913bbb
#
_cell.length_a   1.000
_cell.length_b   1.000
_cell.length_c   1.000
_cell.angle_alpha   90.00
_cell.angle_beta   90.00
_cell.angle_gamma   90.00
#
_symmetry.space_group_name_H-M   'P 1'
#
loop_
_entity.id
_entity.type
_entity.pdbx_description
1 polymer ?
#
loop_
_entity_poly.entity_id
_entity_poly.type
_entity_poly.pdbx_seq_one_letter_code
_entity_poly.pdbx_strand_id
1 'polypeptide(L)'
;MQQLSLGLEQFTARLPNKPYCSDDLNYGVRILPKRLALLKKYIQPNHPYYTHFFVFDLDYSTAYIDFYYSMIGVPTPNLIVENPENGHAHYIYQLATPIYKTDASKPKPIQYGNAVYNALRDVLNADVGYTGLITKNAVHEQWRTYTIHSEPYTLNQLAEHLELTSKQINKPIAPDEAVGLGRNCCVFHTVRKWAYVAIRKHRGSTYNQWLDAVVAECCSVNAQFTDPMQYNEVKGIAKSIARWVWKRDPHCYAMFIDRQTRKGALGASKGGTVRSMLYQDKRKQAQQLKTKGMSNTAIANELGVHRNSINTWLK
;
A
#
# COMPACT_ATOMS: atom_id res chain seq x y z
N MET A 1 -31.03 7.30 -17.57
CA MET A 1 -30.82 7.42 -16.10
C MET A 1 -30.24 6.17 -15.43
N GLN A 2 -30.55 4.93 -15.82
CA GLN A 2 -30.01 3.70 -15.19
C GLN A 2 -28.48 3.49 -15.36
N GLN A 3 -27.90 3.88 -16.49
CA GLN A 3 -26.44 3.76 -16.71
C GLN A 3 -25.60 4.74 -15.87
N LEU A 4 -26.13 5.91 -15.55
CA LEU A 4 -25.47 6.91 -14.72
C LEU A 4 -25.30 6.45 -13.25
N SER A 5 -26.22 5.63 -12.73
CA SER A 5 -26.16 5.09 -11.38
C SER A 5 -25.11 3.97 -11.23
N LEU A 6 -25.00 3.09 -12.22
CA LEU A 6 -24.15 1.90 -12.14
C LEU A 6 -22.64 2.24 -11.99
N GLY A 7 -22.13 3.20 -12.77
CA GLY A 7 -20.72 3.61 -12.68
C GLY A 7 -20.37 4.25 -11.33
N LEU A 8 -21.27 5.06 -10.77
CA LEU A 8 -21.09 5.68 -9.45
C LEU A 8 -21.24 4.68 -8.30
N GLU A 9 -22.15 3.71 -8.43
CA GLU A 9 -22.29 2.61 -7.48
C GLU A 9 -21.03 1.74 -7.43
N GLN A 10 -20.48 1.38 -8.59
CA GLN A 10 -19.24 0.64 -8.69
C GLN A 10 -18.05 1.42 -8.10
N PHE A 11 -17.98 2.74 -8.36
CA PHE A 11 -16.97 3.60 -7.75
C PHE A 11 -17.07 3.58 -6.23
N THR A 12 -18.24 3.85 -5.68
CA THR A 12 -18.46 3.91 -4.23
C THR A 12 -18.23 2.55 -3.55
N ALA A 13 -18.65 1.45 -4.18
CA ALA A 13 -18.46 0.09 -3.65
C ALA A 13 -17.00 -0.25 -3.44
N ARG A 14 -16.11 0.17 -4.36
CA ARG A 14 -14.67 -0.16 -4.35
C ARG A 14 -13.79 0.78 -3.53
N LEU A 15 -14.33 1.88 -3.01
CA LEU A 15 -13.61 2.77 -2.10
C LEU A 15 -13.20 2.06 -0.81
N PRO A 16 -12.08 2.46 -0.17
CA PRO A 16 -11.71 1.96 1.15
C PRO A 16 -12.81 2.16 2.19
N ASN A 17 -12.91 1.27 3.19
CA ASN A 17 -13.87 1.42 4.29
C ASN A 17 -13.63 2.66 5.15
N LYS A 18 -12.38 3.13 5.22
CA LYS A 18 -11.95 4.35 5.92
C LYS A 18 -10.97 5.12 5.04
N PRO A 19 -11.45 5.79 3.99
CA PRO A 19 -10.60 6.56 3.09
C PRO A 19 -10.09 7.85 3.74
N TYR A 20 -8.99 8.38 3.23
CA TYR A 20 -8.67 9.79 3.39
C TYR A 20 -9.72 10.63 2.67
N CYS A 21 -10.08 11.76 3.26
CA CYS A 21 -11.03 12.68 2.66
C CYS A 21 -10.79 14.10 3.18
N SER A 22 -11.24 15.11 2.41
CA SER A 22 -11.16 16.52 2.80
C SER A 22 -12.22 17.34 2.05
N ASP A 23 -12.63 18.45 2.64
CA ASP A 23 -13.37 19.50 1.93
C ASP A 23 -12.42 20.56 1.38
N ASP A 24 -11.24 20.72 2.02
CA ASP A 24 -10.19 21.64 1.61
C ASP A 24 -8.83 21.01 1.88
N LEU A 25 -8.09 20.75 0.80
CA LEU A 25 -6.80 20.08 0.86
C LEU A 25 -5.69 20.94 1.49
N ASN A 26 -5.87 22.25 1.57
CA ASN A 26 -4.94 23.15 2.27
C ASN A 26 -4.91 22.85 3.78
N TYR A 27 -6.01 22.39 4.35
CA TYR A 27 -6.08 21.97 5.76
C TYR A 27 -5.75 20.49 5.99
N GLY A 28 -5.29 19.80 4.94
CA GLY A 28 -4.91 18.38 4.99
C GLY A 28 -6.08 17.43 4.84
N VAL A 29 -5.81 16.15 5.14
CA VAL A 29 -6.77 15.06 4.98
C VAL A 29 -7.12 14.43 6.31
N ARG A 30 -8.34 13.89 6.40
CA ARG A 30 -8.85 13.14 7.56
C ARG A 30 -9.20 11.72 7.14
N ILE A 31 -9.16 10.80 8.07
CA ILE A 31 -9.65 9.44 7.88
C ILE A 31 -11.04 9.36 8.51
N LEU A 32 -12.04 9.10 7.70
CA LEU A 32 -13.43 8.94 8.15
C LEU A 32 -13.99 7.59 7.68
N PRO A 33 -15.02 7.05 8.36
CA PRO A 33 -15.81 5.95 7.79
C PRO A 33 -16.35 6.34 6.41
N LYS A 34 -16.39 5.38 5.46
CA LYS A 34 -16.80 5.60 4.06
C LYS A 34 -18.08 6.47 3.97
N ARG A 35 -19.08 6.17 4.78
CA ARG A 35 -20.36 6.91 4.81
C ARG A 35 -20.18 8.43 5.03
N LEU A 36 -19.26 8.83 5.90
CA LEU A 36 -18.96 10.24 6.18
C LEU A 36 -17.99 10.84 5.18
N ALA A 37 -17.05 10.02 4.67
CA ALA A 37 -16.09 10.45 3.67
C ALA A 37 -16.75 10.76 2.32
N LEU A 38 -17.82 10.07 1.96
CA LEU A 38 -18.61 10.34 0.74
C LEU A 38 -19.28 11.72 0.73
N LEU A 39 -19.43 12.35 1.89
CA LEU A 39 -19.93 13.73 2.01
C LEU A 39 -18.84 14.79 1.83
N LYS A 40 -17.61 14.40 1.53
CA LYS A 40 -16.47 15.30 1.39
C LYS A 40 -16.11 15.53 -0.08
N LYS A 41 -15.62 16.73 -0.41
CA LYS A 41 -15.26 17.14 -1.77
C LYS A 41 -14.19 16.25 -2.39
N TYR A 42 -13.23 15.80 -1.60
CA TYR A 42 -12.11 14.97 -2.02
C TYR A 42 -12.06 13.67 -1.25
N ILE A 43 -11.71 12.56 -1.93
CA ILE A 43 -11.73 11.23 -1.34
C ILE A 43 -10.58 10.37 -1.89
N GLN A 44 -10.05 9.46 -1.07
CA GLN A 44 -9.08 8.46 -1.48
C GLN A 44 -9.76 7.37 -2.33
N PRO A 45 -9.38 7.21 -3.61
CA PRO A 45 -10.03 6.22 -4.49
C PRO A 45 -9.53 4.80 -4.24
N ASN A 46 -8.25 4.63 -3.90
CA ASN A 46 -7.61 3.33 -3.81
C ASN A 46 -7.23 2.93 -2.39
N HIS A 47 -7.36 1.65 -2.10
CA HIS A 47 -6.85 1.08 -0.85
C HIS A 47 -5.30 1.08 -0.85
N PRO A 48 -4.62 1.22 0.31
CA PRO A 48 -3.15 1.18 0.37
C PRO A 48 -2.51 -0.08 -0.25
N TYR A 49 -3.21 -1.22 -0.18
CA TYR A 49 -2.70 -2.52 -0.62
C TYR A 49 -3.15 -2.96 -2.00
N TYR A 50 -4.08 -2.25 -2.65
CA TYR A 50 -4.52 -2.58 -4.00
C TYR A 50 -5.11 -1.38 -4.72
N THR A 51 -4.89 -1.36 -6.04
CA THR A 51 -5.35 -0.31 -6.95
C THR A 51 -6.56 -0.83 -7.73
N HIS A 52 -7.71 -0.20 -7.51
CA HIS A 52 -8.93 -0.43 -8.28
C HIS A 52 -9.11 0.56 -9.41
N PHE A 53 -8.52 1.76 -9.25
CA PHE A 53 -8.71 2.86 -10.16
C PHE A 53 -7.37 3.45 -10.58
N PHE A 54 -7.21 3.70 -11.87
CA PHE A 54 -6.23 4.66 -12.35
C PHE A 54 -6.90 6.02 -12.42
N VAL A 55 -6.31 7.00 -11.75
CA VAL A 55 -6.83 8.36 -11.71
C VAL A 55 -5.77 9.30 -12.27
N PHE A 56 -6.21 10.20 -13.15
CA PHE A 56 -5.36 11.19 -13.81
C PHE A 56 -5.93 12.57 -13.58
N ASP A 57 -5.09 13.54 -13.23
CA ASP A 57 -5.46 14.94 -13.09
C ASP A 57 -5.11 15.69 -14.37
N LEU A 58 -6.10 16.34 -14.95
CA LEU A 58 -6.00 17.13 -16.17
C LEU A 58 -6.26 18.59 -15.81
N ASP A 59 -5.17 19.37 -15.62
CA ASP A 59 -5.18 20.74 -15.13
C ASP A 59 -5.31 21.78 -16.25
N TYR A 60 -6.26 21.55 -17.18
CA TYR A 60 -6.58 22.51 -18.23
C TYR A 60 -8.09 22.65 -18.41
N SER A 61 -8.52 23.84 -18.81
CA SER A 61 -9.94 24.23 -18.83
C SER A 61 -10.79 23.50 -19.88
N THR A 62 -10.17 22.86 -20.86
CA THR A 62 -10.84 22.12 -21.91
C THR A 62 -10.85 20.59 -21.70
N ALA A 63 -10.44 20.12 -20.54
CA ALA A 63 -10.25 18.69 -20.26
C ALA A 63 -11.47 17.83 -20.68
N TYR A 64 -12.71 18.26 -20.35
CA TYR A 64 -13.89 17.52 -20.73
C TYR A 64 -14.18 17.60 -22.25
N ILE A 65 -13.90 18.74 -22.88
CA ILE A 65 -14.13 18.96 -24.31
C ILE A 65 -13.12 18.18 -25.13
N ASP A 66 -11.87 18.16 -24.72
CA ASP A 66 -10.78 17.45 -25.41
C ASP A 66 -11.01 15.94 -25.46
N PHE A 67 -11.71 15.39 -24.49
CA PHE A 67 -12.14 13.99 -24.54
C PHE A 67 -12.92 13.68 -25.82
N TYR A 68 -13.84 14.55 -26.24
CA TYR A 68 -14.67 14.32 -27.42
C TYR A 68 -13.95 14.59 -28.74
N TYR A 69 -13.00 15.51 -28.77
CA TYR A 69 -12.43 16.03 -30.02
C TYR A 69 -10.99 15.63 -30.28
N SER A 70 -10.19 15.39 -29.26
CA SER A 70 -8.74 15.24 -29.38
C SER A 70 -8.21 13.85 -29.04
N MET A 71 -8.98 13.01 -28.35
CA MET A 71 -8.51 11.71 -27.83
C MET A 71 -8.92 10.52 -28.70
N ILE A 72 -8.79 10.65 -30.01
CA ILE A 72 -9.03 9.53 -30.92
C ILE A 72 -7.95 8.46 -30.69
N GLY A 73 -8.39 7.24 -30.35
CA GLY A 73 -7.50 6.10 -30.10
C GLY A 73 -7.02 5.95 -28.64
N VAL A 74 -7.42 6.84 -27.72
CA VAL A 74 -7.19 6.67 -26.29
C VAL A 74 -8.36 5.95 -25.64
N PRO A 75 -8.14 5.01 -24.68
CA PRO A 75 -9.25 4.37 -23.98
C PRO A 75 -10.14 5.39 -23.28
N THR A 76 -11.44 5.21 -23.41
CA THR A 76 -12.45 6.08 -22.78
C THR A 76 -12.43 5.92 -21.26
N PRO A 77 -12.34 7.00 -20.46
CA PRO A 77 -12.42 6.87 -19.00
C PRO A 77 -13.79 6.37 -18.55
N ASN A 78 -13.87 5.65 -17.44
CA ASN A 78 -15.14 5.26 -16.86
C ASN A 78 -15.89 6.48 -16.32
N LEU A 79 -15.18 7.37 -15.60
CA LEU A 79 -15.72 8.59 -15.05
C LEU A 79 -14.82 9.79 -15.40
N ILE A 80 -15.46 10.92 -15.68
CA ILE A 80 -14.84 12.25 -15.73
C ILE A 80 -15.46 13.07 -14.61
N VAL A 81 -14.62 13.59 -13.72
CA VAL A 81 -15.03 14.43 -12.58
C VAL A 81 -14.47 15.82 -12.77
N GLU A 82 -15.28 16.72 -13.31
CA GLU A 82 -14.93 18.08 -13.68
C GLU A 82 -15.16 19.06 -12.54
N ASN A 83 -14.26 20.02 -12.38
CA ASN A 83 -14.52 21.23 -11.61
C ASN A 83 -15.25 22.25 -12.51
N PRO A 84 -16.53 22.59 -12.22
CA PRO A 84 -17.31 23.48 -13.07
C PRO A 84 -16.80 24.95 -13.06
N GLU A 85 -15.92 25.32 -12.11
CA GLU A 85 -15.41 26.68 -12.00
C GLU A 85 -14.24 26.94 -12.97
N ASN A 86 -13.43 25.92 -13.25
CA ASN A 86 -12.20 26.08 -14.07
C ASN A 86 -12.04 25.05 -15.19
N GLY A 87 -12.93 24.07 -15.29
CA GLY A 87 -12.89 23.01 -16.30
C GLY A 87 -11.84 21.91 -16.09
N HIS A 88 -11.01 22.02 -15.04
CA HIS A 88 -10.04 20.96 -14.71
C HIS A 88 -10.77 19.67 -14.29
N ALA A 89 -10.29 18.52 -14.76
CA ALA A 89 -10.99 17.26 -14.55
C ALA A 89 -10.09 16.15 -14.05
N HIS A 90 -10.64 15.23 -13.25
CA HIS A 90 -10.03 13.93 -13.00
C HIS A 90 -10.67 12.88 -13.92
N TYR A 91 -9.83 12.15 -14.65
CA TYR A 91 -10.24 10.98 -15.38
C TYR A 91 -10.02 9.73 -14.54
N ILE A 92 -11.02 8.89 -14.43
CA ILE A 92 -10.99 7.68 -13.61
C ILE A 92 -11.24 6.46 -14.49
N TYR A 93 -10.26 5.57 -14.56
CA TYR A 93 -10.34 4.27 -15.21
C TYR A 93 -10.46 3.18 -14.16
N GLN A 94 -11.51 2.40 -14.23
CA GLN A 94 -11.78 1.32 -13.30
C GLN A 94 -11.16 0.02 -13.80
N LEU A 95 -10.40 -0.67 -12.94
CA LEU A 95 -9.80 -1.95 -13.27
C LEU A 95 -10.76 -3.10 -12.95
N ALA A 96 -10.94 -4.03 -13.88
CA ALA A 96 -11.72 -5.25 -13.68
C ALA A 96 -11.12 -6.12 -12.57
N THR A 97 -9.80 -6.26 -12.58
CA THR A 97 -9.03 -6.94 -11.52
C THR A 97 -8.11 -5.94 -10.83
N PRO A 98 -8.18 -5.81 -9.50
CA PRO A 98 -7.31 -4.89 -8.77
C PRO A 98 -5.85 -5.34 -8.81
N ILE A 99 -4.93 -4.36 -8.81
CA ILE A 99 -3.49 -4.62 -8.69
C ILE A 99 -3.14 -4.65 -7.21
N TYR A 100 -2.69 -5.79 -6.72
CA TYR A 100 -2.23 -5.95 -5.34
C TYR A 100 -0.81 -5.40 -5.17
N LYS A 101 -0.60 -4.63 -4.09
CA LYS A 101 0.66 -3.94 -3.75
C LYS A 101 1.17 -4.31 -2.35
N THR A 102 0.96 -5.54 -1.92
CA THR A 102 1.48 -6.06 -0.65
C THR A 102 2.90 -6.59 -0.84
N ASP A 103 3.65 -6.75 0.26
CA ASP A 103 5.00 -7.32 0.22
C ASP A 103 5.04 -8.75 -0.35
N ALA A 104 3.91 -9.47 -0.31
CA ALA A 104 3.74 -10.80 -0.88
C ALA A 104 3.29 -10.77 -2.35
N SER A 105 3.06 -9.60 -2.94
CA SER A 105 2.56 -9.48 -4.31
C SER A 105 3.65 -9.79 -5.33
N LYS A 106 3.27 -10.43 -6.43
CA LYS A 106 4.20 -10.70 -7.53
C LYS A 106 4.59 -9.38 -8.21
N PRO A 107 5.89 -9.16 -8.53
CA PRO A 107 6.35 -7.91 -9.14
C PRO A 107 5.78 -7.65 -10.55
N LYS A 108 5.64 -8.69 -11.38
CA LYS A 108 5.20 -8.55 -12.79
C LYS A 108 3.86 -7.83 -12.97
N PRO A 109 2.77 -8.18 -12.24
CA PRO A 109 1.50 -7.43 -12.36
C PRO A 109 1.63 -5.97 -11.95
N ILE A 110 2.47 -5.66 -10.93
CA ILE A 110 2.71 -4.29 -10.49
C ILE A 110 3.46 -3.51 -11.57
N GLN A 111 4.53 -4.09 -12.12
CA GLN A 111 5.32 -3.48 -13.19
C GLN A 111 4.47 -3.23 -14.44
N TYR A 112 3.65 -4.20 -14.83
CA TYR A 112 2.74 -4.05 -15.98
C TYR A 112 1.70 -2.97 -15.74
N GLY A 113 1.07 -2.95 -14.57
CA GLY A 113 0.14 -1.90 -14.19
C GLY A 113 0.78 -0.50 -14.18
N ASN A 114 2.02 -0.40 -13.70
CA ASN A 114 2.79 0.85 -13.73
C ASN A 114 3.08 1.30 -15.15
N ALA A 115 3.44 0.37 -16.06
CA ALA A 115 3.68 0.68 -17.46
C ALA A 115 2.42 1.22 -18.14
N VAL A 116 1.28 0.56 -17.95
CA VAL A 116 -0.01 1.00 -18.49
C VAL A 116 -0.42 2.36 -17.90
N TYR A 117 -0.28 2.56 -16.59
CA TYR A 117 -0.58 3.84 -15.96
C TYR A 117 0.27 4.98 -16.52
N ASN A 118 1.60 4.79 -16.59
CA ASN A 118 2.49 5.82 -17.09
C ASN A 118 2.26 6.14 -18.57
N ALA A 119 1.99 5.12 -19.41
CA ALA A 119 1.67 5.32 -20.80
C ALA A 119 0.35 6.09 -20.98
N LEU A 120 -0.70 5.75 -20.22
CA LEU A 120 -1.96 6.51 -20.21
C LEU A 120 -1.75 7.96 -19.77
N ARG A 121 -0.98 8.19 -18.69
CA ARG A 121 -0.67 9.54 -18.23
C ARG A 121 -0.01 10.38 -19.32
N ASP A 122 0.98 9.79 -20.00
CA ASP A 122 1.73 10.48 -21.05
C ASP A 122 0.81 10.82 -22.25
N VAL A 123 -0.06 9.90 -22.69
CA VAL A 123 -1.01 10.12 -23.80
C VAL A 123 -2.10 11.13 -23.41
N LEU A 124 -2.57 11.11 -22.15
CA LEU A 124 -3.57 12.05 -21.64
C LEU A 124 -3.00 13.43 -21.36
N ASN A 125 -1.68 13.59 -21.46
CA ASN A 125 -0.98 14.82 -21.01
C ASN A 125 -1.41 15.24 -19.59
N ALA A 126 -1.59 14.23 -18.72
CA ALA A 126 -2.04 14.45 -17.34
C ALA A 126 -0.88 14.89 -16.45
N ASP A 127 -1.21 15.58 -15.34
CA ASP A 127 -0.22 16.10 -14.40
C ASP A 127 0.70 14.99 -13.89
N VAL A 128 2.01 15.17 -14.14
CA VAL A 128 3.07 14.24 -13.69
C VAL A 128 3.24 14.26 -12.18
N GLY A 129 2.90 15.37 -11.53
CA GLY A 129 2.97 15.57 -10.08
C GLY A 129 1.78 14.97 -9.33
N TYR A 130 0.74 14.57 -10.03
CA TYR A 130 -0.44 13.99 -9.38
C TYR A 130 -0.18 12.57 -8.88
N THR A 131 -0.40 12.37 -7.58
CA THR A 131 -0.03 11.12 -6.90
C THR A 131 -1.12 10.04 -6.95
N GLY A 132 -2.33 10.37 -7.36
CA GLY A 132 -3.49 9.46 -7.34
C GLY A 132 -3.98 9.09 -5.92
N LEU A 133 -3.43 9.73 -4.87
CA LEU A 133 -3.80 9.42 -3.49
C LEU A 133 -5.18 9.95 -3.12
N ILE A 134 -5.52 11.15 -3.58
CA ILE A 134 -6.80 11.83 -3.35
C ILE A 134 -7.36 12.26 -4.71
N THR A 135 -8.64 12.06 -4.91
CA THR A 135 -9.35 12.50 -6.12
C THR A 135 -10.56 13.37 -5.78
N LYS A 136 -11.02 14.17 -6.75
CA LYS A 136 -12.34 14.77 -6.70
C LYS A 136 -13.37 13.66 -6.48
N ASN A 137 -14.26 13.82 -5.51
CA ASN A 137 -15.22 12.78 -5.15
C ASN A 137 -16.37 12.76 -6.15
N ALA A 138 -16.44 11.72 -6.96
CA ALA A 138 -17.40 11.61 -8.06
C ALA A 138 -18.88 11.70 -7.65
N VAL A 139 -19.21 11.49 -6.37
CA VAL A 139 -20.61 11.59 -5.87
C VAL A 139 -20.90 12.89 -5.14
N HIS A 140 -19.93 13.80 -5.04
CA HIS A 140 -20.12 15.07 -4.34
C HIS A 140 -20.69 16.16 -5.30
N GLU A 141 -21.68 16.90 -4.86
CA GLU A 141 -22.41 17.92 -5.63
C GLU A 141 -21.54 19.08 -6.14
N GLN A 142 -20.38 19.33 -5.50
CA GLN A 142 -19.41 20.35 -5.93
C GLN A 142 -18.87 20.07 -7.34
N TRP A 143 -18.80 18.82 -7.74
CA TRP A 143 -18.20 18.40 -8.99
C TRP A 143 -19.24 17.97 -9.99
N ARG A 144 -18.96 18.23 -11.27
CA ARG A 144 -19.78 17.71 -12.36
C ARG A 144 -19.22 16.37 -12.80
N THR A 145 -19.95 15.29 -12.56
CA THR A 145 -19.51 13.94 -12.88
C THR A 145 -20.24 13.39 -14.09
N TYR A 146 -19.43 12.87 -15.03
CA TYR A 146 -19.92 12.19 -16.21
C TYR A 146 -19.52 10.73 -16.17
N THR A 147 -20.50 9.83 -16.31
CA THR A 147 -20.27 8.40 -16.54
C THR A 147 -20.20 8.18 -18.03
N ILE A 148 -19.01 7.83 -18.54
CA ILE A 148 -18.77 7.71 -19.98
C ILE A 148 -18.75 6.24 -20.40
N HIS A 149 -18.04 5.40 -19.65
CA HIS A 149 -17.93 3.96 -19.90
C HIS A 149 -18.27 3.16 -18.66
N SER A 150 -19.23 2.22 -18.76
CA SER A 150 -19.73 1.48 -17.59
C SER A 150 -18.88 0.28 -17.20
N GLU A 151 -18.21 -0.35 -18.17
CA GLU A 151 -17.48 -1.58 -17.94
C GLU A 151 -16.07 -1.32 -17.41
N PRO A 152 -15.62 -2.05 -16.35
CA PRO A 152 -14.25 -1.99 -15.90
C PRO A 152 -13.28 -2.57 -16.94
N TYR A 153 -12.10 -1.98 -17.06
CA TYR A 153 -11.05 -2.41 -17.97
C TYR A 153 -10.14 -3.49 -17.38
N THR A 154 -9.77 -4.47 -18.18
CA THR A 154 -8.54 -5.23 -17.94
C THR A 154 -7.32 -4.39 -18.31
N LEU A 155 -6.15 -4.68 -17.71
CA LEU A 155 -4.91 -4.00 -18.10
C LEU A 155 -4.58 -4.20 -19.59
N ASN A 156 -4.91 -5.36 -20.16
CA ASN A 156 -4.68 -5.64 -21.58
C ASN A 156 -5.53 -4.73 -22.48
N GLN A 157 -6.81 -4.56 -22.19
CA GLN A 157 -7.68 -3.65 -22.94
C GLN A 157 -7.16 -2.21 -22.92
N LEU A 158 -6.64 -1.73 -21.77
CA LEU A 158 -6.01 -0.42 -21.72
C LEU A 158 -4.72 -0.39 -22.55
N ALA A 159 -3.92 -1.46 -22.49
CA ALA A 159 -2.64 -1.54 -23.19
C ALA A 159 -2.77 -1.61 -24.71
N GLU A 160 -3.87 -2.13 -25.25
CA GLU A 160 -4.13 -2.21 -26.71
C GLU A 160 -4.05 -0.86 -27.41
N HIS A 161 -4.28 0.22 -26.69
CA HIS A 161 -4.26 1.60 -27.19
C HIS A 161 -2.96 2.35 -26.87
N LEU A 162 -1.94 1.67 -26.34
CA LEU A 162 -0.76 2.32 -25.77
C LEU A 162 0.54 1.69 -26.28
N GLU A 163 1.53 2.53 -26.51
CA GLU A 163 2.91 2.06 -26.73
C GLU A 163 3.62 1.92 -25.40
N LEU A 164 3.81 0.68 -24.94
CA LEU A 164 4.50 0.41 -23.67
C LEU A 164 6.01 0.34 -23.87
N THR A 165 6.74 1.23 -23.21
CA THR A 165 8.21 1.27 -23.25
C THR A 165 8.84 0.69 -21.99
N SER A 166 10.08 0.19 -22.09
CA SER A 166 10.83 -0.31 -20.93
C SER A 166 11.07 0.75 -19.86
N LYS A 167 11.11 2.03 -20.21
CA LYS A 167 11.22 3.15 -19.27
C LYS A 167 9.97 3.28 -18.38
N GLN A 168 8.79 3.04 -18.94
CA GLN A 168 7.51 3.10 -18.22
C GLN A 168 7.34 1.92 -17.24
N ILE A 169 7.88 0.74 -17.59
CA ILE A 169 7.83 -0.46 -16.74
C ILE A 169 8.55 -0.22 -15.40
N ASN A 170 9.71 0.44 -15.46
CA ASN A 170 10.58 0.65 -14.30
C ASN A 170 10.29 1.96 -13.55
N LYS A 171 9.45 2.83 -14.08
CA LYS A 171 9.04 4.06 -13.40
C LYS A 171 7.94 3.72 -12.41
N PRO A 172 8.20 3.74 -11.10
CA PRO A 172 7.12 3.58 -10.13
C PRO A 172 6.08 4.69 -10.34
N ILE A 173 4.83 4.43 -10.02
CA ILE A 173 3.82 5.46 -9.83
C ILE A 173 4.21 6.15 -8.52
N ALA A 174 5.22 7.00 -8.58
CA ALA A 174 5.75 7.68 -7.42
C ALA A 174 5.44 9.16 -7.50
N PRO A 175 5.18 9.77 -6.39
CA PRO A 175 5.01 11.20 -6.28
C PRO A 175 6.37 11.89 -6.27
N ASP A 176 7.02 12.00 -7.42
CA ASP A 176 8.08 12.99 -7.56
C ASP A 176 7.42 14.29 -8.00
N GLU A 177 7.42 15.29 -7.12
CA GLU A 177 6.99 16.66 -7.39
C GLU A 177 5.47 16.89 -7.55
N ALA A 178 4.70 16.54 -6.54
CA ALA A 178 3.33 17.04 -6.42
C ALA A 178 3.36 18.55 -6.10
N VAL A 179 3.14 19.38 -7.08
CA VAL A 179 2.95 20.82 -6.92
C VAL A 179 1.54 21.07 -6.37
N GLY A 180 1.42 21.85 -5.29
CA GLY A 180 0.12 22.21 -4.73
C GLY A 180 -0.47 21.18 -3.77
N LEU A 181 -1.72 20.80 -4.01
CA LEU A 181 -2.52 19.90 -3.15
C LEU A 181 -1.89 18.55 -2.87
N GLY A 182 -1.02 18.06 -3.75
CA GLY A 182 -0.28 16.83 -3.58
C GLY A 182 0.81 16.88 -2.52
N ARG A 183 1.43 18.02 -2.23
CA ARG A 183 2.55 18.15 -1.27
C ARG A 183 2.16 17.70 0.12
N ASN A 184 1.04 18.17 0.63
CA ASN A 184 0.51 17.81 1.94
C ASN A 184 0.28 16.28 2.05
N CYS A 185 -0.39 15.71 1.05
CA CYS A 185 -0.66 14.27 0.98
C CYS A 185 0.63 13.46 0.82
N CYS A 186 1.59 13.95 0.05
CA CYS A 186 2.87 13.30 -0.18
C CYS A 186 3.70 13.25 1.11
N VAL A 187 3.87 14.39 1.81
CA VAL A 187 4.56 14.44 3.10
C VAL A 187 3.88 13.52 4.11
N PHE A 188 2.55 13.60 4.22
CA PHE A 188 1.80 12.73 5.15
C PHE A 188 2.02 11.25 4.84
N HIS A 189 1.91 10.84 3.58
CA HIS A 189 2.02 9.44 3.18
C HIS A 189 3.44 8.89 3.37
N THR A 190 4.45 9.67 2.98
CA THR A 190 5.87 9.30 3.08
C THR A 190 6.29 9.18 4.54
N VAL A 191 6.05 10.23 5.32
CA VAL A 191 6.47 10.28 6.73
C VAL A 191 5.69 9.30 7.59
N ARG A 192 4.43 9.05 7.29
CA ARG A 192 3.66 8.02 8.01
C ARG A 192 4.28 6.62 7.87
N LYS A 193 4.72 6.24 6.67
CA LYS A 193 5.37 4.93 6.45
C LYS A 193 6.68 4.84 7.22
N TRP A 194 7.49 5.89 7.15
CA TRP A 194 8.71 6.01 7.93
C TRP A 194 8.42 5.90 9.44
N ALA A 195 7.42 6.61 9.94
CA ALA A 195 7.06 6.66 11.35
C ALA A 195 6.70 5.29 11.93
N TYR A 196 6.07 4.39 11.18
CA TYR A 196 5.75 3.03 11.63
C TYR A 196 6.99 2.18 11.92
N VAL A 197 8.11 2.49 11.28
CA VAL A 197 9.38 1.81 11.52
C VAL A 197 10.20 2.56 12.58
N ALA A 198 10.28 3.89 12.45
CA ALA A 198 11.10 4.76 13.28
C ALA A 198 10.67 4.76 14.76
N ILE A 199 9.38 4.64 15.06
CA ILE A 199 8.86 4.59 16.44
C ILE A 199 9.55 3.53 17.30
N ARG A 200 10.03 2.44 16.70
CA ARG A 200 10.72 1.36 17.42
C ARG A 200 11.99 1.84 18.11
N LYS A 201 12.68 2.83 17.54
CA LYS A 201 13.90 3.45 18.11
C LYS A 201 13.58 4.47 19.19
N HIS A 202 12.33 4.93 19.26
CA HIS A 202 11.84 5.92 20.22
C HIS A 202 11.04 5.30 21.38
N ARG A 203 10.95 3.98 21.44
CA ARG A 203 10.37 3.29 22.60
C ARG A 203 11.21 3.58 23.83
N GLY A 204 10.56 4.06 24.90
CA GLY A 204 11.23 4.53 26.12
C GLY A 204 11.60 6.01 26.11
N SER A 205 11.42 6.74 25.00
CA SER A 205 11.54 8.19 24.96
C SER A 205 10.23 8.90 25.36
N THR A 206 10.24 10.23 25.43
CA THR A 206 9.03 11.02 25.66
C THR A 206 8.27 11.28 24.36
N TYR A 207 6.97 11.57 24.46
CA TYR A 207 6.16 11.96 23.29
C TYR A 207 6.73 13.20 22.57
N ASN A 208 7.30 14.16 23.31
CA ASN A 208 7.87 15.35 22.71
C ASN A 208 9.10 15.02 21.86
N GLN A 209 10.00 14.16 22.34
CA GLN A 209 11.15 13.71 21.56
C GLN A 209 10.72 12.95 20.29
N TRP A 210 9.66 12.16 20.39
CA TRP A 210 9.08 11.50 19.23
C TRP A 210 8.46 12.50 18.25
N LEU A 211 7.71 13.47 18.76
CA LEU A 211 7.11 14.52 17.93
C LEU A 211 8.18 15.33 17.18
N ASP A 212 9.25 15.70 17.85
CA ASP A 212 10.37 16.46 17.26
C ASP A 212 11.03 15.66 16.12
N ALA A 213 11.22 14.35 16.30
CA ALA A 213 11.74 13.48 15.24
C ALA A 213 10.80 13.43 14.03
N VAL A 214 9.48 13.34 14.25
CA VAL A 214 8.50 13.34 13.16
C VAL A 214 8.43 14.70 12.47
N VAL A 215 8.55 15.80 13.21
CA VAL A 215 8.62 17.16 12.62
C VAL A 215 9.85 17.30 11.75
N ALA A 216 11.02 16.87 12.21
CA ALA A 216 12.26 16.90 11.45
C ALA A 216 12.14 16.14 10.14
N GLU A 217 11.57 14.94 10.16
CA GLU A 217 11.35 14.13 8.96
C GLU A 217 10.34 14.78 8.01
N CYS A 218 9.23 15.34 8.51
CA CYS A 218 8.28 16.08 7.70
C CYS A 218 8.95 17.30 7.02
N CYS A 219 9.80 18.03 7.73
CA CYS A 219 10.55 19.14 7.17
C CYS A 219 11.54 18.68 6.09
N SER A 220 12.23 17.56 6.32
CA SER A 220 13.17 16.97 5.35
C SER A 220 12.47 16.60 4.05
N VAL A 221 11.31 15.94 4.12
CA VAL A 221 10.52 15.58 2.93
C VAL A 221 9.96 16.83 2.27
N ASN A 222 9.48 17.82 3.04
CA ASN A 222 8.94 19.07 2.52
C ASN A 222 9.99 19.91 1.79
N ALA A 223 11.24 19.88 2.24
CA ALA A 223 12.34 20.62 1.61
C ALA A 223 12.73 20.08 0.20
N GLN A 224 12.24 18.89 -0.17
CA GLN A 224 12.48 18.32 -1.49
C GLN A 224 11.57 18.90 -2.58
N PHE A 225 10.52 19.63 -2.20
CA PHE A 225 9.64 20.29 -3.16
C PHE A 225 10.22 21.62 -3.65
N THR A 226 9.99 21.93 -4.91
CA THR A 226 10.40 23.22 -5.52
C THR A 226 9.75 24.41 -4.81
N ASP A 227 8.51 24.23 -4.33
CA ASP A 227 7.77 25.20 -3.53
C ASP A 227 7.34 24.55 -2.21
N PRO A 228 8.15 24.59 -1.14
CA PRO A 228 7.86 23.93 0.12
C PRO A 228 6.64 24.54 0.83
N MET A 229 5.87 23.70 1.52
CA MET A 229 4.78 24.15 2.40
C MET A 229 5.31 24.95 3.58
N GLN A 230 4.46 25.83 4.12
CA GLN A 230 4.78 26.59 5.32
C GLN A 230 4.97 25.71 6.54
N TYR A 231 5.87 26.11 7.45
CA TYR A 231 6.22 25.32 8.64
C TYR A 231 4.99 24.92 9.49
N ASN A 232 3.99 25.81 9.62
CA ASN A 232 2.79 25.54 10.41
C ASN A 232 1.96 24.38 9.82
N GLU A 233 1.87 24.28 8.51
CA GLU A 233 1.21 23.16 7.82
C GLU A 233 1.96 21.85 8.06
N VAL A 234 3.28 21.87 7.84
CA VAL A 234 4.16 20.71 8.08
C VAL A 234 4.07 20.24 9.53
N LYS A 235 4.06 21.16 10.49
CA LYS A 235 3.89 20.86 11.92
C LYS A 235 2.52 20.25 12.22
N GLY A 236 1.46 20.67 11.53
CA GLY A 236 0.13 20.08 11.61
C GLY A 236 0.11 18.61 11.18
N ILE A 237 0.74 18.32 10.04
CA ILE A 237 0.90 16.94 9.52
C ILE A 237 1.68 16.09 10.52
N ALA A 238 2.83 16.59 10.97
CA ALA A 238 3.69 15.89 11.92
C ALA A 238 2.96 15.54 13.23
N LYS A 239 2.22 16.49 13.81
CA LYS A 239 1.40 16.25 15.01
C LYS A 239 0.36 15.15 14.81
N SER A 240 -0.29 15.11 13.65
CA SER A 240 -1.27 14.09 13.31
C SER A 240 -0.63 12.70 13.26
N ILE A 241 0.50 12.56 12.55
CA ILE A 241 1.25 11.31 12.42
C ILE A 241 1.79 10.85 13.78
N ALA A 242 2.49 11.75 14.50
CA ALA A 242 3.13 11.43 15.76
C ALA A 242 2.12 10.92 16.80
N ARG A 243 0.99 11.63 16.96
CA ARG A 243 -0.07 11.24 17.90
C ARG A 243 -0.67 9.89 17.58
N TRP A 244 -0.93 9.65 16.31
CA TRP A 244 -1.55 8.39 15.86
C TRP A 244 -0.63 7.20 16.08
N VAL A 245 0.65 7.32 15.70
CA VAL A 245 1.64 6.25 15.82
C VAL A 245 1.95 5.98 17.30
N TRP A 246 2.20 7.03 18.10
CA TRP A 246 2.49 6.92 19.53
C TRP A 246 1.41 6.18 20.30
N LYS A 247 0.14 6.54 20.04
CA LYS A 247 -1.00 5.90 20.71
C LYS A 247 -1.13 4.41 20.39
N ARG A 248 -0.70 3.98 19.19
CA ARG A 248 -0.91 2.62 18.70
C ARG A 248 0.30 1.71 18.87
N ASP A 249 1.51 2.24 18.97
CA ASP A 249 2.72 1.42 19.03
C ASP A 249 2.72 0.38 20.15
N PRO A 250 2.30 0.66 21.40
CA PRO A 250 2.27 -0.35 22.46
C PRO A 250 1.41 -1.56 22.11
N HIS A 251 0.22 -1.32 21.55
CA HIS A 251 -0.68 -2.40 21.12
C HIS A 251 -0.11 -3.20 19.94
N CYS A 252 0.39 -2.51 18.93
CA CYS A 252 1.00 -3.14 17.76
C CYS A 252 2.24 -3.98 18.15
N TYR A 253 3.02 -3.50 19.12
CA TYR A 253 4.19 -4.22 19.62
C TYR A 253 3.79 -5.47 20.41
N ALA A 254 2.80 -5.38 21.29
CA ALA A 254 2.28 -6.54 22.00
C ALA A 254 1.76 -7.63 21.05
N MET A 255 0.99 -7.24 20.02
CA MET A 255 0.54 -8.16 18.99
C MET A 255 1.69 -8.77 18.18
N PHE A 256 2.76 -8.01 17.93
CA PHE A 256 3.95 -8.53 17.25
C PHE A 256 4.63 -9.60 18.10
N ILE A 257 4.89 -9.33 19.40
CA ILE A 257 5.50 -10.28 20.33
C ILE A 257 4.67 -11.57 20.40
N ASP A 258 3.36 -11.47 20.59
CA ASP A 258 2.46 -12.63 20.63
C ASP A 258 2.55 -13.48 19.34
N ARG A 259 2.57 -12.84 18.19
CA ARG A 259 2.71 -13.50 16.90
C ARG A 259 4.06 -14.21 16.74
N GLN A 260 5.17 -13.58 17.19
CA GLN A 260 6.50 -14.20 17.16
C GLN A 260 6.59 -15.39 18.11
N THR A 261 6.02 -15.26 19.32
CA THR A 261 5.95 -16.35 20.30
C THR A 261 5.21 -17.56 19.73
N ARG A 262 4.04 -17.35 19.13
CA ARG A 262 3.28 -18.46 18.44
C ARG A 262 4.07 -19.08 17.31
N LYS A 263 4.72 -18.28 16.48
CA LYS A 263 5.59 -18.78 15.37
C LYS A 263 6.77 -19.59 15.90
N GLY A 264 7.41 -19.11 16.97
CA GLY A 264 8.52 -19.80 17.63
C GLY A 264 8.08 -21.16 18.19
N ALA A 265 6.94 -21.22 18.87
CA ALA A 265 6.38 -22.46 19.39
C ALA A 265 6.07 -23.49 18.28
N LEU A 266 5.47 -23.04 17.18
CA LEU A 266 5.20 -23.91 16.02
C LEU A 266 6.50 -24.39 15.36
N GLY A 267 7.52 -23.53 15.24
CA GLY A 267 8.83 -23.88 14.69
C GLY A 267 9.57 -24.89 15.57
N ALA A 268 9.54 -24.71 16.89
CA ALA A 268 10.16 -25.63 17.86
C ALA A 268 9.49 -27.02 17.82
N SER A 269 8.17 -27.07 17.76
CA SER A 269 7.41 -28.32 17.64
C SER A 269 7.76 -29.08 16.35
N LYS A 270 7.74 -28.40 15.18
CA LYS A 270 8.11 -28.99 13.90
C LYS A 270 9.56 -29.47 13.88
N GLY A 271 10.49 -28.65 14.40
CA GLY A 271 11.92 -28.99 14.50
C GLY A 271 12.17 -30.20 15.41
N GLY A 272 11.46 -30.30 16.50
CA GLY A 272 11.48 -31.46 17.40
C GLY A 272 11.00 -32.75 16.71
N THR A 273 9.88 -32.68 15.98
CA THR A 273 9.34 -33.82 15.25
C THR A 273 10.31 -34.29 14.15
N VAL A 274 10.83 -33.37 13.32
CA VAL A 274 11.79 -33.71 12.26
C VAL A 274 13.06 -34.32 12.85
N ARG A 275 13.59 -33.76 13.92
CA ARG A 275 14.77 -34.31 14.61
C ARG A 275 14.47 -35.70 15.20
N SER A 276 13.29 -35.89 15.78
CA SER A 276 12.86 -37.20 16.30
C SER A 276 12.77 -38.25 15.20
N MET A 277 12.22 -37.91 14.03
CA MET A 277 12.16 -38.80 12.88
C MET A 277 13.54 -39.16 12.34
N LEU A 278 14.43 -38.18 12.20
CA LEU A 278 15.82 -38.39 11.71
C LEU A 278 16.59 -39.41 12.55
N TYR A 279 16.33 -39.49 13.83
CA TYR A 279 17.02 -40.41 14.74
C TYR A 279 16.23 -41.67 15.07
N GLN A 280 15.05 -41.88 14.47
CA GLN A 280 14.17 -43.01 14.80
C GLN A 280 14.86 -44.35 14.52
N ASP A 281 15.52 -44.48 13.36
CA ASP A 281 16.23 -45.70 12.99
C ASP A 281 17.44 -45.95 13.86
N LYS A 282 18.21 -44.89 14.18
CA LYS A 282 19.34 -45.02 15.10
C LYS A 282 18.91 -45.40 16.51
N ARG A 283 17.73 -44.96 16.99
CA ARG A 283 17.17 -45.40 18.29
C ARG A 283 16.82 -46.91 18.28
N LYS A 284 16.18 -47.38 17.20
CA LYS A 284 15.89 -48.82 17.04
C LYS A 284 17.17 -49.64 17.02
N GLN A 285 18.20 -49.22 16.26
CA GLN A 285 19.48 -49.87 16.22
C GLN A 285 20.20 -49.85 17.58
N ALA A 286 20.12 -48.72 18.30
CA ALA A 286 20.70 -48.62 19.65
C ALA A 286 20.06 -49.64 20.61
N GLN A 287 18.73 -49.85 20.56
CA GLN A 287 18.02 -50.85 21.36
C GLN A 287 18.45 -52.26 20.99
N GLN A 288 18.58 -52.59 19.70
CA GLN A 288 19.07 -53.90 19.21
C GLN A 288 20.50 -54.20 19.63
N LEU A 289 21.39 -53.19 19.57
CA LEU A 289 22.78 -53.34 20.00
C LEU A 289 22.87 -53.48 21.53
N LYS A 290 21.98 -52.85 22.25
CA LYS A 290 21.89 -52.99 23.72
C LYS A 290 21.46 -54.41 24.13
N THR A 291 20.46 -54.99 23.44
CA THR A 291 20.06 -56.37 23.70
C THR A 291 21.12 -57.39 23.36
N LYS A 292 22.07 -57.04 22.47
CA LYS A 292 23.28 -57.86 22.18
C LYS A 292 24.42 -57.68 23.22
N GLY A 293 24.17 -56.93 24.31
CA GLY A 293 25.11 -56.78 25.43
C GLY A 293 26.15 -55.67 25.24
N MET A 294 26.03 -54.84 24.19
CA MET A 294 26.99 -53.76 23.97
C MET A 294 26.92 -52.62 25.01
N SER A 295 28.04 -52.07 25.35
CA SER A 295 28.11 -50.88 26.23
C SER A 295 27.62 -49.62 25.54
N ASN A 296 27.01 -48.67 26.29
CA ASN A 296 26.50 -47.42 25.72
C ASN A 296 27.58 -46.59 24.97
N THR A 297 28.85 -46.72 25.38
CA THR A 297 29.99 -46.11 24.68
C THR A 297 30.25 -46.76 23.32
N ALA A 298 30.24 -48.11 23.27
CA ALA A 298 30.41 -48.86 22.03
C ALA A 298 29.31 -48.58 21.04
N ILE A 299 28.02 -48.54 21.51
CA ILE A 299 26.84 -48.19 20.70
C ILE A 299 26.96 -46.76 20.15
N ALA A 300 27.41 -45.78 20.97
CA ALA A 300 27.59 -44.42 20.54
C ALA A 300 28.60 -44.30 19.39
N ASN A 301 29.71 -45.01 19.49
CA ASN A 301 30.75 -45.04 18.43
C ASN A 301 30.23 -45.72 17.15
N GLU A 302 29.55 -46.82 17.27
CA GLU A 302 28.95 -47.58 16.14
C GLU A 302 27.95 -46.76 15.35
N LEU A 303 27.07 -46.00 16.06
CA LEU A 303 25.99 -45.22 15.46
C LEU A 303 26.42 -43.77 15.11
N GLY A 304 27.67 -43.40 15.41
CA GLY A 304 28.19 -42.04 15.16
C GLY A 304 27.37 -40.95 15.88
N VAL A 305 27.07 -41.17 17.20
CA VAL A 305 26.34 -40.24 18.02
C VAL A 305 26.97 -40.04 19.38
N HIS A 306 26.68 -38.94 20.05
CA HIS A 306 27.25 -38.69 21.37
C HIS A 306 26.66 -39.67 22.41
N ARG A 307 27.51 -40.16 23.35
CA ARG A 307 27.11 -41.12 24.40
C ARG A 307 25.84 -40.67 25.21
N ASN A 308 25.69 -39.37 25.45
CA ASN A 308 24.51 -38.84 26.16
C ASN A 308 23.24 -39.08 25.37
N SER A 309 23.27 -39.08 24.04
CA SER A 309 22.13 -39.41 23.20
C SER A 309 21.71 -40.89 23.41
N ILE A 310 22.65 -41.79 23.45
CA ILE A 310 22.41 -43.21 23.75
C ILE A 310 21.81 -43.39 25.14
N ASN A 311 22.37 -42.70 26.15
CA ASN A 311 21.84 -42.74 27.52
C ASN A 311 20.39 -42.25 27.62
N THR A 312 20.01 -41.27 26.76
CA THR A 312 18.65 -40.73 26.70
C THR A 312 17.70 -41.68 25.93
N TRP A 313 18.19 -42.33 24.90
CA TRP A 313 17.36 -43.23 24.05
C TRP A 313 17.07 -44.59 24.68
N LEU A 314 17.94 -45.03 25.59
CA LEU A 314 17.84 -46.33 26.26
C LEU A 314 17.28 -46.26 27.69
N LYS A 315 16.86 -45.05 28.12
CA LYS A 315 16.04 -44.85 29.31
C LYS A 315 14.60 -45.19 29.01
#